data_ede2ef5d5a7cfd51a62ac7e44f006f68
#
_entry.id   ede2ef5d5a7cfd51a62ac7e44f006f68
#
_cell.length_a   1.000
_cell.length_b   1.000
_cell.length_c   1.000
_cell.angle_alpha   90.00
_cell.angle_beta   90.00
_cell.angle_gamma   90.00
#
_symmetry.space_group_name_H-M   'P 1'
#
loop_
_entity.id
_entity.type
_entity.pdbx_description
1 polymer ?
#
loop_
_entity_poly.entity_id
_entity_poly.type
_entity_poly.pdbx_seq_one_letter_code
_entity_poly.pdbx_strand_id
1 'polypeptide(L)'
;MRETRESLGGVYALVCRESGTRWLGATEDMERERRRFLAYQAQGKAPQRELEQEWEAHGKTFVFEVVEYVPKRQGQEPAEYRQEMEALKEWMDMQPFGCG
;
A
#
# COMPACT_ATOMS: atom_id res chain seq x y z
N MET A 1 -19.19 10.96 19.43
CA MET A 1 -18.98 10.97 18.92
C MET A 1 -18.46 10.70 18.20
N ARG A 2 -18.22 10.24 18.02
CA ARG A 2 -17.74 9.99 17.40
C ARG A 2 -17.41 10.06 16.36
N GLU A 3 -17.02 10.39 16.34
CA GLU A 3 -16.67 10.60 15.31
C GLU A 3 -16.25 9.72 14.48
N THR A 4 -16.64 9.64 13.57
CA THR A 4 -16.21 8.70 12.77
C THR A 4 -15.11 9.11 12.01
N ARG A 5 -14.06 8.46 12.15
CA ARG A 5 -12.95 8.71 11.44
C ARG A 5 -13.13 7.96 10.21
N GLU A 6 -13.29 8.50 9.10
CA GLU A 6 -13.33 7.81 7.88
C GLU A 6 -11.97 7.43 7.47
N SER A 7 -11.74 6.16 7.19
CA SER A 7 -10.45 5.74 6.70
C SER A 7 -10.30 6.16 5.28
N LEU A 8 -9.18 6.71 4.95
CA LEU A 8 -8.89 7.12 3.59
C LEU A 8 -8.13 6.02 2.86
N GLY A 9 -8.39 5.90 1.58
CA GLY A 9 -7.62 5.01 0.74
C GLY A 9 -6.53 5.76 0.02
N GLY A 10 -5.79 5.07 -0.82
CA GLY A 10 -4.72 5.66 -1.58
C GLY A 10 -3.72 4.63 -2.03
N VAL A 11 -2.52 5.10 -2.27
CA VAL A 11 -1.43 4.26 -2.76
C VAL A 11 -0.40 4.11 -1.65
N TYR A 12 0.05 2.91 -1.44
CA TYR A 12 1.06 2.62 -0.42
C TYR A 12 2.19 1.81 -1.06
N ALA A 13 3.29 1.73 -0.37
CA ALA A 13 4.43 0.96 -0.83
C ALA A 13 4.92 0.04 0.28
N LEU A 14 5.32 -1.15 -0.10
CA LEU A 14 6.03 -2.06 0.79
C LEU A 14 7.48 -2.02 0.36
N VAL A 15 8.35 -1.54 1.22
CA VAL A 15 9.73 -1.27 0.87
C VAL A 15 10.64 -2.12 1.72
N CYS A 16 11.53 -2.83 1.08
CA CYS A 16 12.53 -3.60 1.78
C CYS A 16 13.77 -2.75 1.92
N ARG A 17 14.13 -2.42 3.13
CA ARG A 17 15.26 -1.53 3.35
C ARG A 17 16.59 -2.16 2.99
N GLU A 18 16.67 -3.47 3.06
CA GLU A 18 17.93 -4.13 2.76
C GLU A 18 18.16 -4.28 1.27
N SER A 19 17.15 -4.70 0.53
CA SER A 19 17.35 -4.97 -0.89
C SER A 19 16.95 -3.81 -1.76
N GLY A 20 16.20 -2.87 -1.23
CA GLY A 20 15.71 -1.75 -2.03
C GLY A 20 14.46 -2.07 -2.83
N THR A 21 13.93 -3.26 -2.68
CA THR A 21 12.72 -3.63 -3.41
C THR A 21 11.57 -2.76 -2.97
N ARG A 22 10.76 -2.38 -3.92
CA ARG A 22 9.60 -1.54 -3.65
C ARG A 22 8.42 -2.08 -4.42
N TRP A 23 7.33 -2.32 -3.71
CA TRP A 23 6.10 -2.84 -4.31
C TRP A 23 4.98 -1.87 -4.01
N LEU A 24 4.24 -1.45 -5.02
CA LEU A 24 3.17 -0.49 -4.85
C LEU A 24 1.82 -1.20 -4.83
N GLY A 25 0.95 -0.73 -3.98
CA GLY A 25 -0.40 -1.24 -3.92
C GLY A 25 -1.39 -0.12 -3.75
N ALA A 26 -2.65 -0.41 -4.01
CA ALA A 26 -3.72 0.54 -3.82
C ALA A 26 -4.73 -0.06 -2.88
N THR A 27 -5.33 0.76 -2.04
CA THR A 27 -6.30 0.29 -1.07
C THR A 27 -7.36 1.34 -0.84
N GLU A 28 -8.56 0.90 -0.52
CA GLU A 28 -9.62 1.82 -0.17
C GLU A 28 -9.58 2.18 1.32
N ASP A 29 -8.78 1.46 2.10
CA ASP A 29 -8.72 1.69 3.54
C ASP A 29 -7.27 1.52 3.98
N MET A 30 -6.55 2.62 4.09
CA MET A 30 -5.12 2.59 4.37
C MET A 30 -4.83 2.03 5.77
N GLU A 31 -5.66 2.36 6.75
CA GLU A 31 -5.47 1.87 8.10
C GLU A 31 -5.59 0.36 8.17
N ARG A 32 -6.60 -0.18 7.50
CA ARG A 32 -6.80 -1.61 7.52
C ARG A 32 -5.65 -2.32 6.80
N GLU A 33 -5.17 -1.72 5.71
CA GLU A 33 -4.10 -2.32 4.94
C GLU A 33 -2.81 -2.34 5.77
N ARG A 34 -2.57 -1.28 6.50
CA ARG A 34 -1.39 -1.20 7.34
C ARG A 34 -1.43 -2.23 8.45
N ARG A 35 -2.60 -2.39 9.08
CA ARG A 35 -2.74 -3.39 10.14
C ARG A 35 -2.58 -4.80 9.58
N ARG A 36 -3.09 -5.03 8.37
CA ARG A 36 -2.94 -6.32 7.74
C ARG A 36 -1.46 -6.61 7.47
N PHE A 37 -0.73 -5.60 6.99
CA PHE A 37 0.69 -5.75 6.75
C PHE A 37 1.44 -6.12 8.04
N LEU A 38 1.14 -5.42 9.11
CA LEU A 38 1.83 -5.68 10.38
C LEU A 38 1.50 -7.08 10.91
N ALA A 39 0.27 -7.51 10.75
CA ALA A 39 -0.14 -8.83 11.21
C ALA A 39 0.58 -9.93 10.42
N TYR A 40 0.67 -9.77 9.11
CA TYR A 40 1.38 -10.75 8.29
C TYR A 40 2.86 -10.77 8.61
N GLN A 41 3.43 -9.58 8.82
CA GLN A 41 4.84 -9.50 9.16
C GLN A 41 5.13 -10.18 10.49
N ALA A 42 4.25 -10.02 11.46
CA ALA A 42 4.43 -10.65 12.75
C ALA A 42 4.34 -12.17 12.65
N GLN A 43 3.60 -12.68 11.68
CA GLN A 43 3.50 -14.12 11.49
C GLN A 43 4.57 -14.64 10.54
N GLY A 44 5.40 -13.79 10.00
CA GLY A 44 6.42 -14.23 9.08
C GLY A 44 5.89 -14.57 7.70
N LYS A 45 4.71 -14.04 7.36
CA LYS A 45 4.08 -14.33 6.08
C LYS A 45 4.09 -13.11 5.20
N ALA A 46 4.30 -13.34 3.90
CA ALA A 46 4.27 -12.24 2.95
C ALA A 46 2.83 -11.82 2.71
N PRO A 47 2.56 -10.52 2.73
CA PRO A 47 1.20 -10.04 2.47
C PRO A 47 0.81 -10.11 1.00
N GLN A 48 1.79 -10.23 0.10
CA GLN A 48 1.51 -10.31 -1.31
C GLN A 48 2.31 -11.46 -1.90
N ARG A 49 1.67 -12.17 -2.82
CA ARG A 49 2.31 -13.33 -3.41
C ARG A 49 3.62 -12.96 -4.12
N GLU A 50 3.64 -11.80 -4.75
CA GLU A 50 4.82 -11.38 -5.49
C GLU A 50 6.02 -11.18 -4.60
N LEU A 51 5.81 -11.01 -3.30
CA LEU A 51 6.89 -10.75 -2.38
C LEU A 51 7.31 -11.97 -1.58
N GLU A 52 6.74 -13.14 -1.87
CA GLU A 52 7.00 -14.31 -1.03
C GLU A 52 8.47 -14.68 -0.95
N GLN A 53 9.14 -14.70 -2.08
CA GLN A 53 10.54 -15.06 -2.07
C GLN A 53 11.38 -14.07 -1.30
N GLU A 54 11.14 -12.80 -1.53
CA GLU A 54 11.91 -11.79 -0.85
C GLU A 54 11.57 -11.74 0.62
N TRP A 55 10.34 -12.07 0.96
CA TRP A 55 9.92 -12.04 2.35
C TRP A 55 10.63 -13.10 3.17
N GLU A 56 10.96 -14.23 2.57
CA GLU A 56 11.69 -15.25 3.29
C GLU A 56 13.05 -14.74 3.73
N ALA A 57 13.69 -13.95 2.89
CA ALA A 57 15.01 -13.46 3.22
C ALA A 57 14.98 -12.17 4.03
N HIS A 58 14.01 -11.30 3.76
CA HIS A 58 14.06 -9.96 4.31
C HIS A 58 12.76 -9.46 4.90
N GLY A 59 11.86 -10.35 5.25
CA GLY A 59 10.52 -9.91 5.66
C GLY A 59 10.52 -8.91 6.80
N LYS A 60 11.44 -9.07 7.74
CA LYS A 60 11.45 -8.19 8.90
C LYS A 60 11.94 -6.79 8.58
N THR A 61 12.59 -6.61 7.44
CA THR A 61 13.08 -5.28 7.09
C THR A 61 12.14 -4.54 6.14
N PHE A 62 11.02 -5.16 5.78
CA PHE A 62 10.02 -4.45 4.99
C PHE A 62 9.29 -3.46 5.87
N VAL A 63 8.97 -2.31 5.29
CA VAL A 63 8.18 -1.29 5.98
C VAL A 63 7.02 -0.88 5.11
N PHE A 64 5.97 -0.39 5.74
CA PHE A 64 4.77 0.07 5.05
C PHE A 64 4.86 1.59 4.97
N GLU A 65 4.78 2.11 3.76
CA GLU A 65 4.85 3.54 3.56
C GLU A 65 3.62 4.02 2.82
N VAL A 66 3.04 5.10 3.27
CA VAL A 66 1.94 5.71 2.55
C VAL A 66 2.55 6.62 1.49
N VAL A 67 2.26 6.34 0.23
CA VAL A 67 2.77 7.15 -0.85
C VAL A 67 1.87 8.36 -1.06
N GLU A 68 0.57 8.13 -1.11
CA GLU A 68 -0.36 9.23 -1.30
C GLU A 68 -1.73 8.82 -0.85
N TYR A 69 -2.43 9.68 -0.14
CA TYR A 69 -3.82 9.46 0.20
C TYR A 69 -4.69 10.01 -0.92
N VAL A 70 -5.74 9.28 -1.25
CA VAL A 70 -6.69 9.71 -2.26
C VAL A 70 -8.05 9.81 -1.60
N PRO A 71 -8.53 11.00 -1.30
CA PRO A 71 -9.83 11.11 -0.63
C PRO A 71 -10.96 10.75 -1.57
N LYS A 72 -11.97 10.09 -1.02
CA LYS A 72 -13.12 9.74 -1.83
C LYS A 72 -13.95 10.98 -2.04
N ARG A 73 -14.37 11.21 -3.27
CA ARG A 73 -15.16 12.38 -3.57
C ARG A 73 -16.61 12.09 -3.27
N GLN A 74 -17.34 13.10 -2.90
CA GLN A 74 -18.74 12.96 -2.59
C GLN A 74 -19.49 12.45 -3.82
N GLY A 75 -20.31 11.46 -3.65
CA GLY A 75 -21.03 10.89 -4.76
C GLY A 75 -20.26 9.93 -5.61
N GLN A 76 -19.00 9.71 -5.30
CA GLN A 76 -18.19 8.82 -6.11
C GLN A 76 -18.54 7.37 -5.81
N GLU A 77 -18.72 6.58 -6.82
CA GLU A 77 -19.03 5.17 -6.64
C GLU A 77 -17.78 4.42 -6.20
N PRO A 78 -17.94 3.33 -5.46
CA PRO A 78 -16.76 2.57 -5.04
C PRO A 78 -15.90 2.08 -6.20
N ALA A 79 -16.51 1.71 -7.31
CA ALA A 79 -15.75 1.27 -8.45
C ALA A 79 -14.93 2.42 -9.05
N GLU A 80 -15.50 3.61 -9.07
CA GLU A 80 -14.78 4.77 -9.57
C GLU A 80 -13.61 5.12 -8.68
N TYR A 81 -13.83 5.03 -7.38
CA TYR A 81 -12.77 5.32 -6.43
C TYR A 81 -11.62 4.34 -6.60
N ARG A 82 -11.94 3.05 -6.74
CA ARG A 82 -10.92 2.04 -6.93
C ARG A 82 -10.17 2.25 -8.23
N GLN A 83 -10.88 2.59 -9.30
CA GLN A 83 -10.24 2.83 -10.58
C GLN A 83 -9.30 4.02 -10.50
N GLU A 84 -9.69 5.05 -9.78
CA GLU A 84 -8.84 6.21 -9.64
C GLU A 84 -7.55 5.85 -8.90
N MET A 85 -7.66 5.06 -7.85
CA MET A 85 -6.47 4.67 -7.11
C MET A 85 -5.58 3.74 -7.93
N GLU A 86 -6.19 2.83 -8.70
CA GLU A 86 -5.40 1.94 -9.52
C GLU A 86 -4.68 2.70 -10.63
N ALA A 87 -5.34 3.69 -11.20
CA ALA A 87 -4.72 4.49 -12.23
C ALA A 87 -3.54 5.28 -11.67
N LEU A 88 -3.70 5.81 -10.47
CA LEU A 88 -2.62 6.54 -9.83
C LEU A 88 -1.45 5.60 -9.52
N LYS A 89 -1.77 4.40 -9.04
CA LYS A 89 -0.75 3.43 -8.74
C LYS A 89 0.04 3.05 -9.99
N GLU A 90 -0.66 2.84 -11.09
CA GLU A 90 0.00 2.49 -12.35
C GLU A 90 0.88 3.63 -12.83
N TRP A 91 0.38 4.86 -12.71
CA TRP A 91 1.17 6.01 -13.10
C TRP A 91 2.44 6.10 -12.28
N MET A 92 2.34 5.85 -10.98
CA MET A 92 3.49 5.89 -10.11
C MET A 92 4.47 4.76 -10.41
N ASP A 93 3.93 3.59 -10.79
CA ASP A 93 4.77 2.48 -11.13
C ASP A 93 5.61 2.77 -12.37
N MET A 94 5.11 3.62 -13.24
CA MET A 94 5.84 3.95 -14.45
C MET A 94 6.88 5.02 -14.23
N GLN A 95 6.86 5.66 -13.10
CA GLN A 95 7.84 6.70 -12.79
C GLN A 95 9.15 6.05 -12.35
N PRO A 96 10.29 6.54 -12.84
CA PRO A 96 11.55 5.98 -12.40
C PRO A 96 11.82 6.38 -10.97
N PHE A 97 11.98 5.42 -10.13
CA PHE A 97 12.29 5.69 -8.75
C PHE A 97 13.75 6.08 -8.63
N GLY A 98 14.01 6.90 -7.68
CA GLY A 98 15.35 7.26 -7.36
C GLY A 98 15.96 8.08 -8.41
N CYS A 99 15.17 8.67 -9.20
CA CYS A 99 15.68 9.48 -10.16
C CYS A 99 16.16 10.65 -9.63
N GLY A 100 16.50 10.69 -8.85
CA GLY A 100 16.95 11.86 -8.26
C GLY A 100 17.76 12.39 -9.07
#